data_08cce49023fa9e70b5bd007d4b19be2c
#
_entry.id   08cce49023fa9e70b5bd007d4b19be2c
#
_cell.length_a   1.000
_cell.length_b   1.000
_cell.length_c   1.000
_cell.angle_alpha   90.00
_cell.angle_beta   90.00
_cell.angle_gamma   90.00
#
_symmetry.space_group_name_H-M   'P 1'
#
loop_
_entity.id
_entity.type
_entity.pdbx_description
1 polymer ?
#
loop_
_entity_poly.entity_id
_entity_poly.type
_entity_poly.pdbx_seq_one_letter_code
_entity_poly.pdbx_strand_id
1 'polypeptide(L)'
;MTTEPSIRTSEGLRNVRYEIRGNLARRAHELTRMGYEIISLNIGNPALFGFRTPETMRLAMIENFSESEGYCHQKGIFPAREAVVMQQQARGVQGVSAEEVFIGNGVSELIDLTLRALLNDGDEVLVPSPDYPLWTAAVNLNRGRALHYACRPENDFVPDPAEIETLITRRTRAIVVINPNNPTGAVYPRAVLEQIVRLAEKHQLVLLCDEIYDQITYDDAEAVPMATLAHDTLCVTMSGLSKVYRACGYRVGWAVLSGKLRGAADLLHAMELLASLRLCSNVPGQWAVQTALGGFQSIRELTAPGGRLYESRREIIESIARSSTLQLRPPRGAMYAFVGIDPKSMENFDDQEFALDLLEQKHVLVAPGTSFNVPYRNHFRITNLPDAATLKLVFQRVEELLNLWRATPRDATRARVVDAQVRFK
;
A
#
# COMPACT_ATOMS: atom_id res chain seq x y z
N MET A 1 -14.37 -3.81 45.34
CA MET A 1 -13.96 -4.41 44.08
C MET A 1 -12.58 -3.89 43.78
N THR A 2 -11.53 -4.65 44.02
CA THR A 2 -10.16 -4.32 43.68
C THR A 2 -10.02 -4.48 42.20
N THR A 3 -9.94 -3.34 41.45
CA THR A 3 -9.60 -3.36 40.03
C THR A 3 -8.19 -3.91 39.89
N GLU A 4 -8.05 -5.06 39.26
CA GLU A 4 -6.71 -5.56 38.87
C GLU A 4 -5.95 -4.47 38.10
N PRO A 5 -4.67 -4.25 38.40
CA PRO A 5 -3.88 -3.24 37.70
C PRO A 5 -3.78 -3.62 36.20
N SER A 6 -4.39 -2.84 35.34
CA SER A 6 -4.29 -3.05 33.89
C SER A 6 -2.88 -2.78 33.41
N ILE A 7 -2.31 -3.70 32.63
CA ILE A 7 -1.03 -3.48 31.95
C ILE A 7 -1.22 -2.36 30.91
N ARG A 8 -0.47 -1.28 31.04
CA ARG A 8 -0.55 -0.13 30.11
C ARG A 8 0.22 -0.45 28.83
N THR A 9 -0.38 -0.17 27.68
CA THR A 9 0.28 -0.22 26.38
C THR A 9 1.17 1.01 26.15
N SER A 10 2.10 0.91 25.17
CA SER A 10 2.94 2.04 24.77
C SER A 10 2.08 3.23 24.30
N GLU A 11 2.46 4.42 24.74
CA GLU A 11 1.81 5.67 24.29
C GLU A 11 1.98 5.93 22.79
N GLY A 12 3.06 5.46 22.18
CA GLY A 12 3.30 5.53 20.74
C GLY A 12 2.22 4.84 19.89
N LEU A 13 1.44 3.92 20.48
CA LEU A 13 0.33 3.26 19.79
C LEU A 13 -0.94 4.11 19.72
N ARG A 14 -1.07 5.20 20.47
CA ARG A 14 -2.30 6.02 20.54
C ARG A 14 -2.72 6.59 19.18
N ASN A 15 -1.74 6.91 18.33
CA ASN A 15 -1.95 7.52 17.01
C ASN A 15 -1.76 6.53 15.86
N VAL A 16 -1.67 5.23 16.16
CA VAL A 16 -1.52 4.17 15.16
C VAL A 16 -2.90 3.64 14.80
N ARG A 17 -3.28 3.79 13.52
CA ARG A 17 -4.52 3.25 12.97
C ARG A 17 -4.17 2.29 11.83
N TYR A 18 -4.69 1.08 11.88
CA TYR A 18 -4.54 0.09 10.81
C TYR A 18 -5.80 -0.75 10.70
N GLU A 19 -6.87 -0.13 10.19
CA GLU A 19 -8.23 -0.71 10.17
C GLU A 19 -8.42 -1.80 9.11
N ILE A 20 -7.47 -1.98 8.16
CA ILE A 20 -7.58 -3.00 7.11
C ILE A 20 -7.75 -4.41 7.69
N ARG A 21 -7.25 -4.66 8.92
CA ARG A 21 -7.41 -5.89 9.70
C ARG A 21 -8.08 -5.65 11.05
N GLY A 22 -8.83 -4.58 11.18
CA GLY A 22 -9.48 -4.15 12.42
C GLY A 22 -10.78 -4.89 12.73
N ASN A 23 -11.74 -4.15 13.29
CA ASN A 23 -13.01 -4.69 13.78
C ASN A 23 -13.86 -5.36 12.68
N LEU A 24 -13.90 -4.77 11.48
CA LEU A 24 -14.62 -5.33 10.32
C LEU A 24 -14.08 -6.71 9.92
N ALA A 25 -12.76 -6.89 9.93
CA ALA A 25 -12.16 -8.19 9.61
C ALA A 25 -12.46 -9.25 10.69
N ARG A 26 -12.51 -8.86 11.98
CA ARG A 26 -12.96 -9.73 13.08
C ARG A 26 -14.41 -10.15 12.88
N ARG A 27 -15.28 -9.20 12.60
CA ARG A 27 -16.70 -9.46 12.38
C ARG A 27 -16.93 -10.35 11.16
N ALA A 28 -16.21 -10.14 10.06
CA ALA A 28 -16.25 -11.04 8.92
C ALA A 28 -15.87 -12.48 9.28
N HIS A 29 -14.85 -12.65 10.12
CA HIS A 29 -14.46 -13.97 10.61
C HIS A 29 -15.55 -14.63 11.47
N GLU A 30 -16.21 -13.88 12.34
CA GLU A 30 -17.36 -14.38 13.12
C GLU A 30 -18.50 -14.85 12.22
N LEU A 31 -18.88 -14.04 11.22
CA LEU A 31 -19.92 -14.41 10.25
C LEU A 31 -19.53 -15.67 9.45
N THR A 32 -18.27 -15.79 9.05
CA THR A 32 -17.76 -16.99 8.38
C THR A 32 -17.91 -18.23 9.28
N ARG A 33 -17.62 -18.10 10.58
CA ARG A 33 -17.82 -19.20 11.55
C ARG A 33 -19.29 -19.56 11.76
N MET A 34 -20.21 -18.64 11.51
CA MET A 34 -21.66 -18.87 11.52
C MET A 34 -22.16 -19.52 10.21
N GLY A 35 -21.28 -19.74 9.22
CA GLY A 35 -21.60 -20.39 7.96
C GLY A 35 -21.90 -19.44 6.79
N TYR A 36 -21.72 -18.14 6.97
CA TYR A 36 -21.89 -17.17 5.88
C TYR A 36 -20.66 -17.13 4.97
N GLU A 37 -20.88 -17.09 3.67
CA GLU A 37 -19.83 -16.88 2.66
C GLU A 37 -19.59 -15.37 2.47
N ILE A 38 -18.39 -14.90 2.83
CA ILE A 38 -18.01 -13.49 2.78
C ILE A 38 -17.14 -13.22 1.56
N ILE A 39 -17.56 -12.30 0.70
CA ILE A 39 -16.73 -11.78 -0.41
C ILE A 39 -15.80 -10.71 0.16
N SER A 40 -14.52 -11.06 0.38
CA SER A 40 -13.54 -10.19 1.03
C SER A 40 -12.77 -9.37 0.01
N LEU A 41 -13.04 -8.06 -0.05
CA LEU A 41 -12.42 -7.09 -0.98
C LEU A 41 -11.50 -6.08 -0.27
N ASN A 42 -11.32 -6.22 1.04
CA ASN A 42 -10.57 -5.28 1.88
C ASN A 42 -9.05 -5.44 1.79
N ILE A 43 -8.54 -6.58 1.31
CA ILE A 43 -7.10 -6.87 1.24
C ILE A 43 -6.72 -7.34 -0.16
N GLY A 44 -5.67 -6.72 -0.74
CA GLY A 44 -5.04 -7.15 -1.98
C GLY A 44 -4.18 -8.40 -1.78
N ASN A 45 -4.80 -9.56 -1.62
CA ASN A 45 -4.14 -10.86 -1.51
C ASN A 45 -4.47 -11.73 -2.72
N PRO A 46 -3.61 -11.76 -3.76
CA PRO A 46 -3.89 -12.46 -5.01
C PRO A 46 -4.19 -13.95 -4.83
N ALA A 47 -3.55 -14.62 -3.87
CA ALA A 47 -3.70 -16.05 -3.66
C ALA A 47 -5.13 -16.46 -3.28
N LEU A 48 -5.87 -15.60 -2.55
CA LEU A 48 -7.27 -15.86 -2.16
C LEU A 48 -8.22 -15.88 -3.37
N PHE A 49 -7.81 -15.27 -4.49
CA PHE A 49 -8.59 -15.20 -5.72
C PHE A 49 -8.05 -16.11 -6.83
N GLY A 50 -7.25 -17.12 -6.46
CA GLY A 50 -6.73 -18.12 -7.40
C GLY A 50 -5.56 -17.67 -8.26
N PHE A 51 -4.99 -16.47 -8.01
CA PHE A 51 -3.75 -16.08 -8.66
C PHE A 51 -2.58 -16.86 -8.05
N ARG A 52 -1.81 -17.52 -8.90
CA ARG A 52 -0.66 -18.33 -8.47
C ARG A 52 0.64 -17.56 -8.63
N THR A 53 1.55 -17.78 -7.69
CA THR A 53 2.96 -17.41 -7.85
C THR A 53 3.53 -18.18 -9.03
N PRO A 54 4.40 -17.57 -9.86
CA PRO A 54 5.10 -18.29 -10.93
C PRO A 54 5.79 -19.56 -10.40
N GLU A 55 5.61 -20.66 -11.10
CA GLU A 55 6.12 -21.97 -10.63
C GLU A 55 7.64 -21.99 -10.51
N THR A 56 8.32 -21.35 -11.42
CA THR A 56 9.78 -21.24 -11.41
C THR A 56 10.32 -20.60 -10.11
N MET A 57 9.61 -19.65 -9.54
CA MET A 57 9.98 -19.06 -8.25
C MET A 57 9.81 -20.07 -7.10
N ARG A 58 8.75 -20.88 -7.15
CA ARG A 58 8.52 -21.93 -6.16
C ARG A 58 9.61 -23.01 -6.25
N LEU A 59 9.97 -23.42 -7.46
CA LEU A 59 11.03 -24.41 -7.70
C LEU A 59 12.38 -23.89 -7.22
N ALA A 60 12.73 -22.63 -7.51
CA ALA A 60 13.97 -22.03 -7.03
C ALA A 60 14.09 -22.07 -5.48
N MET A 61 12.99 -21.86 -4.77
CA MET A 61 12.98 -21.99 -3.30
C MET A 61 13.20 -23.45 -2.86
N ILE A 62 12.55 -24.41 -3.51
CA ILE A 62 12.65 -25.83 -3.18
C ILE A 62 14.08 -26.34 -3.43
N GLU A 63 14.65 -26.01 -4.58
CA GLU A 63 16.00 -26.44 -4.98
C GLU A 63 17.09 -25.89 -4.05
N ASN A 64 16.88 -24.70 -3.48
CA ASN A 64 17.84 -24.05 -2.57
C ASN A 64 17.41 -24.12 -1.10
N PHE A 65 16.48 -25.00 -0.75
CA PHE A 65 15.98 -25.08 0.63
C PHE A 65 17.05 -25.51 1.63
N SER A 66 17.94 -26.43 1.25
CA SER A 66 19.09 -26.85 2.06
C SER A 66 20.07 -25.71 2.36
N GLU A 67 20.23 -24.77 1.42
CA GLU A 67 21.08 -23.60 1.60
C GLU A 67 20.46 -22.51 2.50
N SER A 68 19.25 -22.78 2.99
CA SER A 68 18.46 -21.83 3.79
C SER A 68 18.47 -22.13 5.29
N GLU A 69 19.23 -23.13 5.74
CA GLU A 69 19.28 -23.55 7.16
C GLU A 69 20.05 -22.57 8.04
N GLY A 70 21.03 -21.86 7.48
CA GLY A 70 21.86 -20.89 8.20
C GLY A 70 21.38 -19.46 8.07
N TYR A 71 21.89 -18.59 8.94
CA TYR A 71 21.76 -17.14 8.75
C TYR A 71 22.52 -16.70 7.49
N CYS A 72 21.97 -15.75 6.77
CA CYS A 72 22.66 -15.10 5.66
C CYS A 72 23.19 -13.71 6.07
N HIS A 73 23.77 -13.00 5.12
CA HIS A 73 24.19 -11.61 5.32
C HIS A 73 23.00 -10.73 5.73
N GLN A 74 23.20 -9.77 6.63
CA GLN A 74 22.14 -8.90 7.16
C GLN A 74 21.38 -8.12 6.09
N LYS A 75 22.02 -7.74 4.98
CA LYS A 75 21.38 -7.11 3.82
C LYS A 75 20.67 -8.11 2.89
N GLY A 76 20.81 -9.42 3.10
CA GLY A 76 20.27 -10.49 2.26
C GLY A 76 21.33 -11.25 1.46
N ILE A 77 20.95 -12.40 0.89
CA ILE A 77 21.86 -13.20 0.06
C ILE A 77 22.34 -12.41 -1.16
N PHE A 78 23.58 -12.63 -1.55
CA PHE A 78 24.18 -11.89 -2.68
C PHE A 78 23.42 -12.06 -3.99
N PRO A 79 22.98 -13.26 -4.41
CA PRO A 79 22.23 -13.44 -5.66
C PRO A 79 20.91 -12.65 -5.69
N ALA A 80 20.22 -12.49 -4.57
CA ALA A 80 19.01 -11.68 -4.51
C ALA A 80 19.32 -10.20 -4.65
N ARG A 81 20.36 -9.70 -3.97
CA ARG A 81 20.77 -8.28 -4.07
C ARG A 81 21.26 -7.93 -5.47
N GLU A 82 22.07 -8.81 -6.07
CA GLU A 82 22.57 -8.64 -7.45
C GLU A 82 21.42 -8.61 -8.46
N ALA A 83 20.44 -9.51 -8.35
CA ALA A 83 19.27 -9.52 -9.22
C ALA A 83 18.47 -8.21 -9.12
N VAL A 84 18.36 -7.62 -7.92
CA VAL A 84 17.73 -6.31 -7.73
C VAL A 84 18.55 -5.21 -8.42
N VAL A 85 19.88 -5.22 -8.32
CA VAL A 85 20.73 -4.27 -9.02
C VAL A 85 20.52 -4.35 -10.53
N MET A 86 20.54 -5.56 -11.10
CA MET A 86 20.31 -5.78 -12.53
C MET A 86 18.93 -5.26 -12.97
N GLN A 87 17.89 -5.48 -12.17
CA GLN A 87 16.57 -4.94 -12.45
C GLN A 87 16.56 -3.42 -12.42
N GLN A 88 17.21 -2.78 -11.45
CA GLN A 88 17.30 -1.32 -11.39
C GLN A 88 18.03 -0.74 -12.59
N GLN A 89 19.14 -1.35 -12.99
CA GLN A 89 19.88 -0.97 -14.20
C GLN A 89 19.04 -1.11 -15.46
N ALA A 90 18.29 -2.21 -15.60
CA ALA A 90 17.36 -2.42 -16.73
C ALA A 90 16.23 -1.37 -16.77
N ARG A 91 15.88 -0.79 -15.62
CA ARG A 91 14.91 0.31 -15.49
C ARG A 91 15.55 1.70 -15.69
N GLY A 92 16.83 1.76 -15.96
CA GLY A 92 17.56 3.02 -16.22
C GLY A 92 18.17 3.68 -14.97
N VAL A 93 18.13 3.04 -13.80
CA VAL A 93 18.77 3.56 -12.58
C VAL A 93 20.28 3.32 -12.65
N GLN A 94 21.06 4.35 -12.38
CA GLN A 94 22.53 4.30 -12.45
C GLN A 94 23.16 4.36 -11.05
N GLY A 95 24.41 3.91 -10.94
CA GLY A 95 25.24 4.08 -9.75
C GLY A 95 24.81 3.24 -8.54
N VAL A 96 24.04 2.16 -8.75
CA VAL A 96 23.60 1.23 -7.70
C VAL A 96 24.42 -0.03 -7.77
N SER A 97 24.91 -0.50 -6.61
CA SER A 97 25.56 -1.79 -6.41
C SER A 97 24.82 -2.63 -5.36
N ALA A 98 25.27 -3.85 -5.13
CA ALA A 98 24.69 -4.72 -4.11
C ALA A 98 24.84 -4.16 -2.67
N GLU A 99 25.71 -3.16 -2.48
CA GLU A 99 25.91 -2.53 -1.17
C GLU A 99 24.77 -1.56 -0.78
N GLU A 100 24.07 -1.01 -1.77
CA GLU A 100 22.90 -0.14 -1.56
C GLU A 100 21.58 -0.91 -1.48
N VAL A 101 21.62 -2.26 -1.58
CA VAL A 101 20.41 -3.11 -1.56
C VAL A 101 20.21 -3.80 -0.23
N PHE A 102 19.02 -3.68 0.34
CA PHE A 102 18.57 -4.37 1.55
C PHE A 102 17.37 -5.26 1.22
N ILE A 103 17.48 -6.56 1.51
CA ILE A 103 16.36 -7.50 1.43
C ILE A 103 15.70 -7.58 2.81
N GLY A 104 14.37 -7.47 2.85
CA GLY A 104 13.59 -7.51 4.09
C GLY A 104 12.43 -8.50 4.04
N ASN A 105 11.80 -8.74 5.19
CA ASN A 105 10.61 -9.57 5.33
C ASN A 105 9.36 -8.87 4.76
N GLY A 106 9.43 -8.50 3.49
CA GLY A 106 8.51 -7.65 2.76
C GLY A 106 8.83 -6.16 2.97
N VAL A 107 8.25 -5.32 2.13
CA VAL A 107 8.41 -3.85 2.17
C VAL A 107 8.03 -3.28 3.53
N SER A 108 7.09 -3.89 4.23
CA SER A 108 6.64 -3.42 5.56
C SER A 108 7.75 -3.36 6.61
N GLU A 109 8.67 -4.34 6.61
CA GLU A 109 9.85 -4.30 7.51
C GLU A 109 10.82 -3.19 7.07
N LEU A 110 11.02 -3.03 5.77
CA LEU A 110 11.96 -2.05 5.23
C LEU A 110 11.50 -0.61 5.46
N ILE A 111 10.18 -0.36 5.42
CA ILE A 111 9.59 0.92 5.81
C ILE A 111 9.95 1.25 7.26
N ASP A 112 9.68 0.33 8.19
CA ASP A 112 9.98 0.53 9.62
C ASP A 112 11.49 0.72 9.86
N LEU A 113 12.31 -0.14 9.26
CA LEU A 113 13.78 -0.09 9.38
C LEU A 113 14.33 1.25 8.86
N THR A 114 13.87 1.71 7.70
CA THR A 114 14.33 2.97 7.10
C THR A 114 13.92 4.17 7.94
N LEU A 115 12.66 4.21 8.39
CA LEU A 115 12.17 5.31 9.22
C LEU A 115 12.84 5.34 10.59
N ARG A 116 13.11 4.18 11.19
CA ARG A 116 13.86 4.05 12.44
C ARG A 116 15.29 4.55 12.31
N ALA A 117 15.93 4.34 11.17
CA ALA A 117 17.26 4.86 10.88
C ALA A 117 17.29 6.37 10.62
N LEU A 118 16.18 6.92 10.09
CA LEU A 118 16.12 8.30 9.59
C LEU A 118 15.61 9.31 10.63
N LEU A 119 14.64 8.91 11.49
CA LEU A 119 13.84 9.85 12.27
C LEU A 119 14.33 10.01 13.71
N ASN A 120 14.32 11.24 14.18
CA ASN A 120 14.37 11.62 15.58
C ASN A 120 12.97 12.07 16.06
N ASP A 121 12.85 12.29 17.38
CA ASP A 121 11.62 12.76 18.00
C ASP A 121 11.12 14.07 17.36
N GLY A 122 9.91 14.03 16.82
CA GLY A 122 9.24 15.15 16.21
C GLY A 122 9.71 15.53 14.81
N ASP A 123 10.60 14.74 14.19
CA ASP A 123 10.87 14.86 12.76
C ASP A 123 9.62 14.59 11.94
N GLU A 124 9.47 15.28 10.81
CA GLU A 124 8.27 15.23 9.99
C GLU A 124 8.52 14.47 8.69
N VAL A 125 7.51 13.69 8.27
CA VAL A 125 7.51 12.99 6.98
C VAL A 125 6.22 13.37 6.25
N LEU A 126 6.35 13.84 5.03
CA LEU A 126 5.22 14.12 4.15
C LEU A 126 4.72 12.82 3.53
N VAL A 127 3.44 12.50 3.72
CA VAL A 127 2.80 11.26 3.28
C VAL A 127 1.58 11.61 2.43
N PRO A 128 1.27 10.91 1.31
CA PRO A 128 0.06 11.21 0.55
C PRO A 128 -1.22 10.97 1.37
N SER A 129 -2.29 11.64 1.03
CA SER A 129 -3.65 11.34 1.51
C SER A 129 -4.59 11.30 0.29
N PRO A 130 -5.11 10.13 -0.08
CA PRO A 130 -5.03 8.80 0.58
C PRO A 130 -3.63 8.15 0.56
N ASP A 131 -3.29 7.41 1.64
CA ASP A 131 -2.05 6.64 1.74
C ASP A 131 -2.29 5.13 1.93
N TYR A 132 -1.21 4.36 1.87
CA TYR A 132 -1.17 3.04 2.48
C TYR A 132 -0.90 3.25 3.99
N PRO A 133 -1.85 2.91 4.88
CA PRO A 133 -1.84 3.34 6.29
C PRO A 133 -0.60 2.92 7.09
N LEU A 134 0.17 1.94 6.59
CA LEU A 134 1.42 1.54 7.21
C LEU A 134 2.44 2.68 7.24
N TRP A 135 2.48 3.54 6.21
CA TRP A 135 3.42 4.67 6.17
C TRP A 135 3.19 5.62 7.33
N THR A 136 1.95 6.08 7.50
CA THR A 136 1.57 6.94 8.64
C THR A 136 1.80 6.25 9.98
N ALA A 137 1.42 4.97 10.10
CA ALA A 137 1.62 4.19 11.31
C ALA A 137 3.10 4.04 11.67
N ALA A 138 3.95 3.71 10.68
CA ALA A 138 5.38 3.51 10.89
C ALA A 138 6.10 4.83 11.25
N VAL A 139 5.73 5.95 10.62
CA VAL A 139 6.25 7.27 11.00
C VAL A 139 5.95 7.57 12.47
N ASN A 140 4.69 7.38 12.91
CA ASN A 140 4.27 7.66 14.28
C ASN A 140 4.93 6.69 15.29
N LEU A 141 5.07 5.40 14.95
CA LEU A 141 5.76 4.42 15.79
C LEU A 141 7.25 4.72 15.96
N ASN A 142 7.88 5.32 14.96
CA ASN A 142 9.28 5.76 15.01
C ASN A 142 9.43 7.22 15.50
N ARG A 143 8.45 7.71 16.29
CA ARG A 143 8.44 9.01 16.96
C ARG A 143 8.42 10.23 16.03
N GLY A 144 8.24 10.01 14.72
CA GLY A 144 8.03 11.07 13.76
C GLY A 144 6.58 11.56 13.77
N ARG A 145 6.34 12.54 12.93
CA ARG A 145 5.01 13.12 12.69
C ARG A 145 4.68 13.01 11.20
N ALA A 146 3.66 12.24 10.85
CA ALA A 146 3.16 12.19 9.49
C ALA A 146 2.34 13.45 9.18
N LEU A 147 2.72 14.18 8.15
CA LEU A 147 1.97 15.31 7.58
C LEU A 147 1.44 14.90 6.22
N HIS A 148 0.12 15.00 6.03
CA HIS A 148 -0.51 14.52 4.82
C HIS A 148 -0.63 15.62 3.76
N TYR A 149 -0.08 15.38 2.56
CA TYR A 149 -0.38 16.17 1.38
C TYR A 149 -1.56 15.58 0.62
N ALA A 150 -2.47 16.44 0.13
CA ALA A 150 -3.70 15.97 -0.46
C ALA A 150 -3.51 15.49 -1.91
N CYS A 151 -4.01 14.28 -2.18
CA CYS A 151 -4.24 13.77 -3.53
C CYS A 151 -5.76 13.74 -3.74
N ARG A 152 -6.31 14.76 -4.39
CA ARG A 152 -7.75 14.98 -4.48
C ARG A 152 -8.38 14.24 -5.66
N PRO A 153 -9.64 13.76 -5.52
CA PRO A 153 -10.34 13.12 -6.62
C PRO A 153 -10.55 14.06 -7.83
N GLU A 154 -10.66 15.36 -7.61
CA GLU A 154 -10.80 16.39 -8.68
C GLU A 154 -9.55 16.46 -9.57
N ASN A 155 -8.39 16.05 -9.05
CA ASN A 155 -7.12 15.96 -9.77
C ASN A 155 -6.69 14.49 -9.99
N ASP A 156 -7.66 13.58 -10.19
CA ASP A 156 -7.41 12.15 -10.43
C ASP A 156 -6.49 11.49 -9.37
N PHE A 157 -6.53 11.99 -8.14
CA PHE A 157 -5.67 11.61 -7.02
C PHE A 157 -4.17 11.83 -7.25
N VAL A 158 -3.82 12.70 -8.20
CA VAL A 158 -2.44 13.14 -8.42
C VAL A 158 -2.16 14.32 -7.48
N PRO A 159 -1.02 14.33 -6.75
CA PRO A 159 -0.69 15.44 -5.85
C PRO A 159 -0.33 16.72 -6.61
N ASP A 160 -0.55 17.86 -5.96
CA ASP A 160 -0.02 19.14 -6.39
C ASP A 160 1.32 19.42 -5.68
N PRO A 161 2.45 19.49 -6.41
CA PRO A 161 3.75 19.77 -5.81
C PRO A 161 3.82 21.12 -5.11
N ALA A 162 3.08 22.13 -5.56
CA ALA A 162 3.03 23.44 -4.90
C ALA A 162 2.40 23.34 -3.50
N GLU A 163 1.38 22.50 -3.34
CA GLU A 163 0.79 22.24 -2.03
C GLU A 163 1.73 21.44 -1.13
N ILE A 164 2.46 20.46 -1.68
CA ILE A 164 3.48 19.71 -0.94
C ILE A 164 4.52 20.68 -0.36
N GLU A 165 4.96 21.67 -1.14
CA GLU A 165 5.97 22.63 -0.70
C GLU A 165 5.49 23.45 0.51
N THR A 166 4.22 23.79 0.60
CA THR A 166 3.66 24.54 1.73
C THR A 166 3.72 23.79 3.07
N LEU A 167 3.83 22.48 3.02
CA LEU A 167 3.92 21.61 4.21
C LEU A 167 5.35 21.42 4.71
N ILE A 168 6.36 21.82 3.92
CA ILE A 168 7.76 21.60 4.27
C ILE A 168 8.17 22.57 5.38
N THR A 169 8.72 22.01 6.44
CA THR A 169 9.28 22.75 7.58
C THR A 169 10.75 22.40 7.79
N ARG A 170 11.39 23.04 8.78
CA ARG A 170 12.77 22.68 9.19
C ARG A 170 12.87 21.28 9.81
N ARG A 171 11.76 20.65 10.19
CA ARG A 171 11.69 19.32 10.75
C ARG A 171 11.40 18.25 9.70
N THR A 172 11.04 18.65 8.49
CA THR A 172 10.74 17.70 7.41
C THR A 172 12.02 16.98 7.01
N ARG A 173 11.95 15.63 6.99
CA ARG A 173 13.08 14.74 6.67
C ARG A 173 12.87 14.02 5.34
N ALA A 174 11.64 13.70 5.00
CA ALA A 174 11.36 12.89 3.82
C ALA A 174 9.99 13.20 3.22
N ILE A 175 9.85 12.84 1.93
CA ILE A 175 8.60 12.79 1.19
C ILE A 175 8.38 11.34 0.78
N VAL A 176 7.23 10.77 1.16
CA VAL A 176 6.77 9.45 0.71
C VAL A 176 6.02 9.60 -0.60
N VAL A 177 6.36 8.80 -1.60
CA VAL A 177 5.65 8.71 -2.88
C VAL A 177 5.22 7.26 -3.09
N ILE A 178 3.91 7.02 -3.23
CA ILE A 178 3.35 5.69 -3.50
C ILE A 178 2.85 5.68 -4.94
N ASN A 179 3.58 5.02 -5.84
CA ASN A 179 3.28 5.09 -7.27
C ASN A 179 3.58 3.77 -8.01
N PRO A 180 2.56 3.10 -8.56
CA PRO A 180 1.11 3.37 -8.51
C PRO A 180 0.53 3.38 -7.10
N ASN A 181 -0.47 4.23 -6.86
CA ASN A 181 -0.97 4.51 -5.52
C ASN A 181 -1.94 3.42 -5.01
N ASN A 182 -1.79 3.05 -3.76
CA ASN A 182 -2.77 2.35 -2.95
C ASN A 182 -3.32 3.36 -1.91
N PRO A 183 -4.63 3.71 -1.93
CA PRO A 183 -5.75 2.92 -2.42
C PRO A 183 -6.32 3.31 -3.80
N THR A 184 -5.87 4.38 -4.42
CA THR A 184 -6.60 5.03 -5.51
C THR A 184 -6.38 4.40 -6.89
N GLY A 185 -5.25 3.70 -7.08
CA GLY A 185 -4.81 3.25 -8.39
C GLY A 185 -4.29 4.37 -9.29
N ALA A 186 -4.08 5.57 -8.76
CA ALA A 186 -3.46 6.65 -9.52
C ALA A 186 -2.03 6.31 -9.92
N VAL A 187 -1.63 6.71 -11.13
CA VAL A 187 -0.26 6.67 -11.63
C VAL A 187 0.16 8.11 -11.88
N TYR A 188 1.19 8.54 -11.16
CA TYR A 188 1.61 9.95 -11.22
C TYR A 188 2.38 10.25 -12.50
N PRO A 189 2.01 11.33 -13.23
CA PRO A 189 2.72 11.75 -14.42
C PRO A 189 4.18 12.11 -14.13
N ARG A 190 5.08 11.82 -15.10
CA ARG A 190 6.51 12.17 -15.02
C ARG A 190 6.73 13.62 -14.57
N ALA A 191 6.01 14.56 -15.17
CA ALA A 191 6.16 15.99 -14.86
C ALA A 191 5.87 16.33 -13.38
N VAL A 192 4.94 15.63 -12.74
CA VAL A 192 4.65 15.77 -11.30
C VAL A 192 5.76 15.16 -10.46
N LEU A 193 6.24 13.97 -10.83
CA LEU A 193 7.35 13.31 -10.14
C LEU A 193 8.63 14.15 -10.19
N GLU A 194 8.96 14.75 -11.36
CA GLU A 194 10.09 15.66 -11.51
C GLU A 194 9.97 16.91 -10.62
N GLN A 195 8.75 17.43 -10.42
CA GLN A 195 8.54 18.54 -9.52
C GLN A 195 8.75 18.13 -8.05
N ILE A 196 8.27 16.95 -7.66
CA ILE A 196 8.51 16.40 -6.31
C ILE A 196 10.01 16.17 -6.07
N VAL A 197 10.75 15.68 -7.08
CA VAL A 197 12.21 15.54 -7.01
C VAL A 197 12.86 16.91 -6.77
N ARG A 198 12.51 17.93 -7.56
CA ARG A 198 13.04 19.30 -7.37
C ARG A 198 12.78 19.86 -5.97
N LEU A 199 11.61 19.57 -5.37
CA LEU A 199 11.34 19.95 -3.97
C LEU A 199 12.26 19.22 -3.00
N ALA A 200 12.45 17.91 -3.18
CA ALA A 200 13.35 17.14 -2.35
C ALA A 200 14.80 17.62 -2.45
N GLU A 201 15.27 17.95 -3.64
CA GLU A 201 16.61 18.52 -3.88
C GLU A 201 16.77 19.90 -3.23
N LYS A 202 15.80 20.81 -3.46
CA LYS A 202 15.78 22.16 -2.90
C LYS A 202 15.83 22.18 -1.37
N HIS A 203 15.09 21.27 -0.73
CA HIS A 203 14.95 21.22 0.71
C HIS A 203 15.79 20.11 1.38
N GLN A 204 16.65 19.41 0.61
CA GLN A 204 17.52 18.33 1.06
C GLN A 204 16.77 17.21 1.78
N LEU A 205 15.63 16.79 1.22
CA LEU A 205 14.76 15.75 1.77
C LEU A 205 15.06 14.40 1.15
N VAL A 206 14.84 13.32 1.90
CA VAL A 206 14.90 11.96 1.37
C VAL A 206 13.59 11.63 0.65
N LEU A 207 13.67 11.02 -0.53
CA LEU A 207 12.53 10.44 -1.23
C LEU A 207 12.36 8.99 -0.81
N LEU A 208 11.20 8.64 -0.25
CA LEU A 208 10.80 7.28 0.12
C LEU A 208 9.74 6.80 -0.88
N CYS A 209 10.14 5.94 -1.82
CA CYS A 209 9.35 5.59 -2.99
C CYS A 209 8.82 4.15 -2.87
N ASP A 210 7.52 4.00 -2.61
CA ASP A 210 6.83 2.71 -2.61
C ASP A 210 6.38 2.38 -4.03
N GLU A 211 7.16 1.52 -4.70
CA GLU A 211 6.94 1.09 -6.09
C GLU A 211 6.49 -0.38 -6.15
N ILE A 212 5.82 -0.89 -5.12
CA ILE A 212 5.39 -2.29 -5.05
C ILE A 212 4.42 -2.69 -6.19
N TYR A 213 3.80 -1.73 -6.86
CA TYR A 213 2.88 -1.92 -7.99
C TYR A 213 3.45 -1.48 -9.34
N ASP A 214 4.75 -1.25 -9.45
CA ASP A 214 5.45 -0.63 -10.59
C ASP A 214 5.10 -1.21 -11.98
N GLN A 215 4.82 -2.52 -12.06
CA GLN A 215 4.47 -3.20 -13.31
C GLN A 215 2.95 -3.48 -13.42
N ILE A 216 2.16 -3.06 -12.46
CA ILE A 216 0.70 -3.22 -12.51
C ILE A 216 0.11 -1.90 -12.94
N THR A 217 0.13 -1.69 -14.24
CA THR A 217 -0.45 -0.53 -14.92
C THR A 217 -1.42 -1.00 -15.99
N TYR A 218 -2.37 -0.13 -16.35
CA TYR A 218 -3.42 -0.40 -17.32
C TYR A 218 -3.37 0.62 -18.44
N ASP A 219 -3.83 0.22 -19.61
CA ASP A 219 -3.89 1.03 -20.82
C ASP A 219 -2.49 1.58 -21.16
N ASP A 220 -2.34 2.88 -21.33
CA ASP A 220 -1.10 3.60 -21.64
C ASP A 220 -0.35 4.14 -20.42
N ALA A 221 -0.77 3.77 -19.20
CA ALA A 221 -0.13 4.27 -17.99
C ALA A 221 1.26 3.67 -17.79
N GLU A 222 2.23 4.52 -17.51
CA GLU A 222 3.61 4.15 -17.22
C GLU A 222 4.01 4.60 -15.81
N ALA A 223 4.42 3.64 -14.98
CA ALA A 223 4.99 3.93 -13.68
C ALA A 223 6.49 4.28 -13.84
N VAL A 224 6.79 5.56 -13.83
CA VAL A 224 8.18 6.05 -13.96
C VAL A 224 8.94 5.76 -12.67
N PRO A 225 10.09 5.05 -12.72
CA PRO A 225 10.91 4.81 -11.55
C PRO A 225 11.47 6.14 -11.00
N MET A 226 11.17 6.47 -9.75
CA MET A 226 11.60 7.73 -9.14
C MET A 226 13.12 7.88 -9.13
N ALA A 227 13.84 6.79 -8.92
CA ALA A 227 15.30 6.76 -8.92
C ALA A 227 15.94 7.21 -10.23
N THR A 228 15.22 7.16 -11.37
CA THR A 228 15.71 7.67 -12.65
C THR A 228 15.62 9.19 -12.78
N LEU A 229 14.94 9.85 -11.87
CA LEU A 229 14.74 11.31 -11.83
C LEU A 229 15.57 11.96 -10.71
N ALA A 230 15.78 11.23 -9.61
CA ALA A 230 16.44 11.73 -8.39
C ALA A 230 17.98 11.57 -8.50
N HIS A 231 18.67 12.60 -8.95
CA HIS A 231 20.13 12.59 -9.08
C HIS A 231 20.83 13.32 -7.93
N ASP A 232 20.28 14.44 -7.48
CA ASP A 232 20.88 15.33 -6.48
C ASP A 232 20.23 15.22 -5.09
N THR A 233 19.35 14.25 -4.90
CA THR A 233 18.81 13.88 -3.59
C THR A 233 18.86 12.36 -3.38
N LEU A 234 18.79 11.93 -2.11
CA LEU A 234 18.73 10.50 -1.77
C LEU A 234 17.33 9.96 -2.08
N CYS A 235 17.27 8.87 -2.83
CA CYS A 235 16.06 8.14 -3.16
C CYS A 235 16.14 6.71 -2.61
N VAL A 236 15.17 6.30 -1.82
CA VAL A 236 15.02 4.93 -1.31
C VAL A 236 13.82 4.31 -2.01
N THR A 237 14.08 3.50 -3.02
CA THR A 237 13.04 2.78 -3.77
C THR A 237 12.74 1.46 -3.08
N MET A 238 11.46 1.18 -2.81
CA MET A 238 10.98 -0.04 -2.16
C MET A 238 10.05 -0.81 -3.10
N SER A 239 10.31 -2.10 -3.28
CA SER A 239 9.48 -3.03 -4.04
C SER A 239 9.62 -4.45 -3.51
N GLY A 240 8.99 -5.45 -4.14
CA GLY A 240 9.06 -6.82 -3.65
C GLY A 240 8.21 -7.82 -4.43
N LEU A 241 8.20 -9.06 -3.95
CA LEU A 241 7.51 -10.17 -4.61
C LEU A 241 6.00 -10.19 -4.38
N SER A 242 5.48 -9.36 -3.48
CA SER A 242 4.11 -9.48 -2.97
C SER A 242 3.01 -9.27 -4.02
N LYS A 243 3.19 -8.34 -4.97
CA LYS A 243 2.12 -7.88 -5.86
C LYS A 243 2.35 -8.31 -7.29
N VAL A 244 3.38 -7.81 -7.94
CA VAL A 244 3.72 -8.16 -9.32
C VAL A 244 3.88 -9.68 -9.49
N TYR A 245 4.52 -10.34 -8.54
CA TYR A 245 4.78 -11.78 -8.58
C TYR A 245 3.76 -12.63 -7.80
N ARG A 246 2.70 -12.01 -7.25
CA ARG A 246 1.60 -12.69 -6.52
C ARG A 246 2.08 -13.55 -5.34
N ALA A 247 3.23 -13.21 -4.75
CA ALA A 247 3.94 -13.99 -3.72
C ALA A 247 3.96 -13.29 -2.35
N CYS A 248 2.82 -12.69 -1.93
CA CYS A 248 2.76 -11.92 -0.70
C CYS A 248 3.05 -12.75 0.57
N GLY A 249 2.82 -14.06 0.53
CA GLY A 249 3.14 -14.99 1.60
C GLY A 249 4.63 -15.35 1.71
N TYR A 250 5.44 -15.12 0.69
CA TYR A 250 6.89 -15.36 0.74
C TYR A 250 7.62 -14.34 1.61
N ARG A 251 6.98 -13.21 1.91
CA ARG A 251 7.53 -12.16 2.76
C ARG A 251 8.91 -11.66 2.28
N VAL A 252 9.04 -11.33 1.01
CA VAL A 252 10.27 -10.77 0.44
C VAL A 252 10.01 -9.42 -0.21
N GLY A 253 10.79 -8.43 0.20
CA GLY A 253 10.87 -7.11 -0.40
C GLY A 253 12.31 -6.61 -0.40
N TRP A 254 12.55 -5.53 -1.09
CA TRP A 254 13.84 -4.87 -1.12
C TRP A 254 13.70 -3.36 -1.03
N ALA A 255 14.74 -2.73 -0.44
CA ALA A 255 14.97 -1.31 -0.48
C ALA A 255 16.28 -1.05 -1.21
N VAL A 256 16.30 -0.09 -2.12
CA VAL A 256 17.46 0.31 -2.90
C VAL A 256 17.72 1.80 -2.68
N LEU A 257 18.91 2.13 -2.18
CA LEU A 257 19.36 3.51 -2.05
C LEU A 257 20.04 3.94 -3.35
N SER A 258 19.66 5.10 -3.87
CA SER A 258 20.16 5.63 -5.12
C SER A 258 20.21 7.17 -5.13
N GLY A 259 20.61 7.78 -6.21
CA GLY A 259 20.76 9.22 -6.33
C GLY A 259 22.01 9.74 -5.59
N LYS A 260 21.85 10.77 -4.77
CA LYS A 260 22.98 11.38 -4.04
C LYS A 260 23.40 10.54 -2.84
N LEU A 261 24.18 9.50 -3.08
CA LEU A 261 24.72 8.63 -2.01
C LEU A 261 25.82 9.33 -1.19
N ARG A 262 26.46 10.36 -1.73
CA ARG A 262 27.45 11.16 -0.99
C ARG A 262 26.74 11.91 0.14
N GLY A 263 27.06 11.58 1.38
CA GLY A 263 26.40 12.09 2.59
C GLY A 263 25.31 11.16 3.14
N ALA A 264 25.02 10.04 2.48
CA ALA A 264 24.10 9.02 2.98
C ALA A 264 24.79 7.88 3.76
N ALA A 265 26.12 7.96 3.95
CA ALA A 265 26.89 6.89 4.61
C ALA A 265 26.38 6.56 6.01
N ASP A 266 26.03 7.58 6.81
CA ASP A 266 25.51 7.38 8.16
C ASP A 266 24.14 6.67 8.14
N LEU A 267 23.26 7.02 7.21
CA LEU A 267 21.97 6.35 7.04
C LEU A 267 22.14 4.90 6.59
N LEU A 268 23.03 4.65 5.62
CA LEU A 268 23.39 3.29 5.18
C LEU A 268 23.90 2.45 6.35
N HIS A 269 24.83 3.00 7.14
CA HIS A 269 25.38 2.33 8.31
C HIS A 269 24.30 2.08 9.38
N ALA A 270 23.43 3.05 9.64
CA ALA A 270 22.32 2.88 10.57
C ALA A 270 21.33 1.79 10.13
N MET A 271 20.97 1.78 8.82
CA MET A 271 20.12 0.72 8.27
C MET A 271 20.80 -0.65 8.35
N GLU A 272 22.09 -0.74 8.10
CA GLU A 272 22.86 -1.98 8.22
C GLU A 272 22.94 -2.48 9.67
N LEU A 273 23.16 -1.57 10.62
CA LEU A 273 23.12 -1.88 12.05
C LEU A 273 21.75 -2.44 12.46
N LEU A 274 20.66 -1.78 12.07
CA LEU A 274 19.30 -2.26 12.36
C LEU A 274 19.00 -3.61 11.69
N ALA A 275 19.47 -3.79 10.46
CA ALA A 275 19.37 -5.08 9.77
C ALA A 275 20.16 -6.18 10.50
N SER A 276 21.32 -5.85 11.06
CA SER A 276 22.14 -6.78 11.85
C SER A 276 21.47 -7.18 13.16
N LEU A 277 20.72 -6.29 13.81
CA LEU A 277 20.00 -6.59 15.06
C LEU A 277 18.94 -7.69 14.88
N ARG A 278 18.38 -7.83 13.68
CA ARG A 278 17.46 -8.93 13.33
C ARG A 278 18.17 -10.14 12.69
N LEU A 279 19.49 -10.13 12.61
CA LEU A 279 20.37 -11.08 11.92
C LEU A 279 20.19 -11.03 10.38
N CYS A 280 19.13 -11.57 9.82
CA CYS A 280 18.79 -11.50 8.40
C CYS A 280 17.28 -11.60 8.17
N SER A 281 16.80 -11.35 6.96
CA SER A 281 15.43 -11.68 6.56
C SER A 281 15.30 -13.18 6.24
N ASN A 282 14.08 -13.69 6.05
CA ASN A 282 13.85 -15.10 5.75
C ASN A 282 14.66 -15.54 4.52
N VAL A 283 15.50 -16.57 4.69
CA VAL A 283 16.44 -17.01 3.65
C VAL A 283 15.71 -17.77 2.53
N PRO A 284 14.78 -18.69 2.81
CA PRO A 284 14.09 -19.45 1.75
C PRO A 284 13.42 -18.57 0.70
N GLY A 285 12.73 -17.51 1.14
CA GLY A 285 12.04 -16.61 0.21
C GLY A 285 12.98 -15.80 -0.69
N GLN A 286 14.20 -15.55 -0.27
CA GLN A 286 15.16 -14.76 -1.04
C GLN A 286 15.63 -15.48 -2.31
N TRP A 287 15.66 -16.80 -2.33
CA TRP A 287 16.01 -17.58 -3.52
C TRP A 287 15.02 -17.40 -4.69
N ALA A 288 13.80 -16.95 -4.40
CA ALA A 288 12.85 -16.62 -5.44
C ALA A 288 13.13 -15.27 -6.16
N VAL A 289 13.99 -14.39 -5.61
CA VAL A 289 14.21 -13.03 -6.14
C VAL A 289 14.89 -13.09 -7.50
N GLN A 290 15.97 -13.84 -7.62
CA GLN A 290 16.71 -13.94 -8.88
C GLN A 290 15.81 -14.48 -10.02
N THR A 291 15.01 -15.50 -9.74
CA THR A 291 14.08 -16.07 -10.72
C THR A 291 12.95 -15.10 -11.05
N ALA A 292 12.44 -14.38 -10.07
CA ALA A 292 11.40 -13.37 -10.27
C ALA A 292 11.86 -12.23 -11.18
N LEU A 293 13.08 -11.71 -10.95
CA LEU A 293 13.62 -10.55 -11.66
C LEU A 293 14.36 -10.94 -12.95
N GLY A 294 14.82 -12.19 -13.05
CA GLY A 294 15.63 -12.69 -14.19
C GLY A 294 14.89 -12.94 -15.48
N GLY A 295 13.60 -12.61 -15.58
CA GLY A 295 13.17 -12.29 -16.86
C GLY A 295 11.91 -12.80 -17.50
N PHE A 296 11.38 -13.95 -17.26
CA PHE A 296 10.22 -14.41 -18.04
C PHE A 296 8.87 -14.23 -17.31
N GLN A 297 8.89 -13.67 -16.12
CA GLN A 297 7.71 -13.48 -15.30
C GLN A 297 7.02 -12.16 -15.65
N SER A 298 6.01 -12.21 -16.49
CA SER A 298 5.26 -11.00 -16.85
C SER A 298 3.90 -10.95 -16.15
N ILE A 299 3.58 -9.81 -15.55
CA ILE A 299 2.23 -9.47 -15.07
C ILE A 299 1.33 -8.96 -16.22
N ARG A 300 1.91 -8.65 -17.40
CA ARG A 300 1.19 -8.05 -18.54
C ARG A 300 0.04 -8.92 -19.04
N GLU A 301 0.17 -10.25 -18.98
CA GLU A 301 -0.92 -11.16 -19.31
C GLU A 301 -2.19 -10.92 -18.46
N LEU A 302 -2.03 -10.38 -17.26
CA LEU A 302 -3.14 -10.09 -16.37
C LEU A 302 -3.65 -8.65 -16.53
N THR A 303 -2.80 -7.71 -16.94
CA THR A 303 -3.11 -6.27 -17.01
C THR A 303 -3.42 -5.77 -18.41
N ALA A 304 -3.11 -6.53 -19.46
CA ALA A 304 -3.49 -6.23 -20.85
C ALA A 304 -4.99 -6.55 -21.11
N PRO A 305 -5.59 -5.97 -22.17
CA PRO A 305 -6.94 -6.31 -22.59
C PRO A 305 -7.14 -7.82 -22.71
N GLY A 306 -8.22 -8.34 -22.12
CA GLY A 306 -8.50 -9.77 -21.99
C GLY A 306 -7.83 -10.44 -20.77
N GLY A 307 -6.89 -9.81 -20.13
CA GLY A 307 -6.29 -10.29 -18.88
C GLY A 307 -7.23 -10.11 -17.69
N ARG A 308 -7.11 -11.01 -16.72
CA ARG A 308 -8.06 -11.08 -15.60
C ARG A 308 -8.15 -9.78 -14.78
N LEU A 309 -7.04 -9.13 -14.47
CA LEU A 309 -7.06 -7.86 -13.73
C LEU A 309 -7.65 -6.72 -14.58
N TYR A 310 -7.38 -6.73 -15.88
CA TYR A 310 -7.95 -5.77 -16.81
C TYR A 310 -9.47 -5.90 -16.88
N GLU A 311 -9.98 -7.11 -17.06
CA GLU A 311 -11.41 -7.38 -17.17
C GLU A 311 -12.14 -7.08 -15.86
N SER A 312 -11.53 -7.41 -14.72
CA SER A 312 -12.07 -7.08 -13.40
C SER A 312 -12.13 -5.56 -13.18
N ARG A 313 -11.09 -4.83 -13.56
CA ARG A 313 -11.09 -3.35 -13.53
C ARG A 313 -12.17 -2.78 -14.45
N ARG A 314 -12.32 -3.32 -15.66
CA ARG A 314 -13.35 -2.89 -16.61
C ARG A 314 -14.75 -3.06 -16.03
N GLU A 315 -15.06 -4.21 -15.43
CA GLU A 315 -16.38 -4.45 -14.80
C GLU A 315 -16.64 -3.44 -13.66
N ILE A 316 -15.63 -3.11 -12.84
CA ILE A 316 -15.76 -2.06 -11.81
C ILE A 316 -16.16 -0.73 -12.44
N ILE A 317 -15.44 -0.29 -13.47
CA ILE A 317 -15.70 0.98 -14.18
C ILE A 317 -17.11 0.98 -14.78
N GLU A 318 -17.51 -0.09 -15.47
CA GLU A 318 -18.81 -0.22 -16.09
C GLU A 318 -19.95 -0.28 -15.06
N SER A 319 -19.76 -0.98 -13.95
CA SER A 319 -20.75 -1.06 -12.87
C SER A 319 -20.99 0.30 -12.22
N ILE A 320 -19.92 1.06 -11.97
CA ILE A 320 -20.03 2.40 -11.39
C ILE A 320 -20.62 3.40 -12.41
N ALA A 321 -20.29 3.28 -13.68
CA ALA A 321 -20.88 4.13 -14.73
C ALA A 321 -22.40 3.96 -14.87
N ARG A 322 -22.96 2.82 -14.46
CA ARG A 322 -24.40 2.58 -14.41
C ARG A 322 -25.08 3.12 -13.15
N SER A 323 -24.31 3.48 -12.13
CA SER A 323 -24.83 3.97 -10.86
C SER A 323 -25.11 5.48 -10.92
N SER A 324 -26.19 5.91 -10.28
CA SER A 324 -26.47 7.34 -10.05
C SER A 324 -25.87 7.88 -8.75
N THR A 325 -25.21 7.03 -7.96
CA THR A 325 -24.70 7.34 -6.62
C THR A 325 -23.20 7.17 -6.52
N LEU A 326 -22.67 6.16 -7.22
CA LEU A 326 -21.25 5.85 -7.15
C LEU A 326 -20.45 6.72 -8.11
N GLN A 327 -19.26 7.09 -7.68
CA GLN A 327 -18.29 7.83 -8.49
C GLN A 327 -16.94 7.10 -8.46
N LEU A 328 -16.20 7.16 -9.55
CA LEU A 328 -14.88 6.57 -9.67
C LEU A 328 -13.97 7.44 -10.54
N ARG A 329 -12.76 7.65 -10.07
CA ARG A 329 -11.63 7.94 -10.94
C ARG A 329 -11.04 6.61 -11.38
N PRO A 330 -11.11 6.25 -12.67
CA PRO A 330 -10.66 4.93 -13.12
C PRO A 330 -9.20 4.67 -12.70
N PRO A 331 -8.93 3.57 -11.98
CA PRO A 331 -7.56 3.26 -11.58
C PRO A 331 -6.71 2.98 -12.82
N ARG A 332 -5.55 3.63 -12.89
CA ARG A 332 -4.57 3.45 -13.96
C ARG A 332 -3.46 2.46 -13.59
N GLY A 333 -3.41 2.06 -12.32
CA GLY A 333 -2.46 1.08 -11.80
C GLY A 333 -2.93 0.41 -10.53
N ALA A 334 -2.05 -0.39 -9.92
CA ALA A 334 -2.28 -1.17 -8.71
C ALA A 334 -3.42 -2.20 -8.85
N MET A 335 -3.94 -2.68 -7.72
CA MET A 335 -4.96 -3.73 -7.63
C MET A 335 -6.21 -3.25 -6.90
N TYR A 336 -6.55 -1.96 -7.00
CA TYR A 336 -7.61 -1.35 -6.19
C TYR A 336 -8.43 -0.35 -7.00
N ALA A 337 -9.66 -0.15 -6.52
CA ALA A 337 -10.50 0.97 -6.88
C ALA A 337 -10.94 1.69 -5.61
N PHE A 338 -10.84 3.02 -5.60
CA PHE A 338 -11.27 3.88 -4.51
C PHE A 338 -12.58 4.55 -4.92
N VAL A 339 -13.68 3.93 -4.50
CA VAL A 339 -15.04 4.24 -4.92
C VAL A 339 -15.59 5.36 -4.06
N GLY A 340 -16.05 6.42 -4.68
CA GLY A 340 -16.70 7.54 -4.03
C GLY A 340 -18.23 7.43 -4.07
N ILE A 341 -18.89 8.07 -3.11
CA ILE A 341 -20.32 8.32 -3.09
C ILE A 341 -20.56 9.79 -3.44
N ASP A 342 -21.45 10.06 -4.39
CA ASP A 342 -21.82 11.43 -4.72
C ASP A 342 -22.55 12.10 -3.54
N PRO A 343 -21.96 13.14 -2.94
CA PRO A 343 -22.60 13.83 -1.81
C PRO A 343 -23.97 14.42 -2.12
N LYS A 344 -24.26 14.71 -3.41
CA LYS A 344 -25.57 15.22 -3.81
C LYS A 344 -26.65 14.13 -3.83
N SER A 345 -26.25 12.88 -4.05
CA SER A 345 -27.17 11.74 -4.09
C SER A 345 -27.38 11.11 -2.71
N MET A 346 -26.45 11.33 -1.77
CA MET A 346 -26.51 10.79 -0.43
C MET A 346 -25.78 11.71 0.57
N GLU A 347 -26.53 12.59 1.21
CA GLU A 347 -26.04 13.43 2.30
C GLU A 347 -25.71 12.58 3.54
N ASN A 348 -24.70 13.00 4.31
CA ASN A 348 -24.29 12.37 5.57
C ASN A 348 -23.89 10.87 5.43
N PHE A 349 -23.29 10.48 4.29
CA PHE A 349 -22.73 9.16 4.14
C PHE A 349 -21.56 8.95 5.11
N ASP A 350 -21.56 7.80 5.79
CA ASP A 350 -20.47 7.36 6.67
C ASP A 350 -19.91 6.04 6.17
N ASP A 351 -18.66 6.04 5.79
CA ASP A 351 -17.95 4.90 5.19
C ASP A 351 -17.75 3.73 6.15
N GLN A 352 -17.61 3.98 7.45
CA GLN A 352 -17.46 2.94 8.47
C GLN A 352 -18.78 2.21 8.68
N GLU A 353 -19.87 2.98 8.80
CA GLU A 353 -21.21 2.44 8.96
C GLU A 353 -21.64 1.67 7.70
N PHE A 354 -21.34 2.23 6.53
CA PHE A 354 -21.61 1.57 5.25
C PHE A 354 -20.87 0.24 5.11
N ALA A 355 -19.58 0.21 5.44
CA ALA A 355 -18.79 -1.01 5.37
C ALA A 355 -19.29 -2.10 6.35
N LEU A 356 -19.75 -1.70 7.53
CA LEU A 356 -20.36 -2.61 8.51
C LEU A 356 -21.70 -3.17 8.01
N ASP A 357 -22.61 -2.30 7.54
CA ASP A 357 -23.91 -2.71 7.02
C ASP A 357 -23.75 -3.59 5.76
N LEU A 358 -22.79 -3.27 4.89
CA LEU A 358 -22.52 -4.08 3.71
C LEU A 358 -22.01 -5.49 4.08
N LEU A 359 -21.20 -5.58 5.12
CA LEU A 359 -20.74 -6.87 5.66
C LEU A 359 -21.89 -7.66 6.30
N GLU A 360 -22.67 -7.04 7.18
CA GLU A 360 -23.73 -7.70 7.94
C GLU A 360 -24.91 -8.15 7.07
N GLN A 361 -25.35 -7.30 6.14
CA GLN A 361 -26.57 -7.51 5.38
C GLN A 361 -26.34 -8.12 4.01
N LYS A 362 -25.14 -7.90 3.44
CA LYS A 362 -24.82 -8.29 2.06
C LYS A 362 -23.61 -9.21 1.95
N HIS A 363 -22.94 -9.50 3.07
CA HIS A 363 -21.80 -10.41 3.15
C HIS A 363 -20.63 -10.00 2.20
N VAL A 364 -20.40 -8.70 2.07
CA VAL A 364 -19.29 -8.12 1.31
C VAL A 364 -18.44 -7.27 2.26
N LEU A 365 -17.15 -7.57 2.32
CA LEU A 365 -16.18 -6.86 3.15
C LEU A 365 -15.35 -5.92 2.29
N VAL A 366 -15.49 -4.62 2.51
CA VAL A 366 -14.70 -3.55 1.88
C VAL A 366 -13.84 -2.84 2.92
N ALA A 367 -12.90 -1.99 2.50
CA ALA A 367 -12.16 -1.12 3.41
C ALA A 367 -12.76 0.29 3.39
N PRO A 368 -13.17 0.86 4.53
CA PRO A 368 -13.63 2.24 4.61
C PRO A 368 -12.55 3.22 4.13
N GLY A 369 -12.97 4.31 3.49
CA GLY A 369 -12.06 5.33 2.97
C GLY A 369 -11.25 6.02 4.06
N THR A 370 -11.87 6.28 5.21
CA THR A 370 -11.19 6.87 6.39
C THR A 370 -10.03 6.04 6.93
N SER A 371 -9.96 4.74 6.59
CA SER A 371 -8.80 3.88 6.89
C SER A 371 -7.53 4.28 6.15
N PHE A 372 -7.63 5.15 5.14
CA PHE A 372 -6.52 5.63 4.29
C PHE A 372 -6.14 7.07 4.58
N ASN A 373 -6.39 7.54 5.81
CA ASN A 373 -6.03 8.87 6.29
C ASN A 373 -6.60 10.03 5.44
N VAL A 374 -7.81 9.87 4.95
CA VAL A 374 -8.55 10.94 4.26
C VAL A 374 -9.45 11.71 5.24
N PRO A 375 -9.68 13.04 5.01
CA PRO A 375 -10.53 13.84 5.87
C PRO A 375 -12.03 13.70 5.61
N TYR A 376 -12.42 13.01 4.55
CA TYR A 376 -13.79 12.80 4.12
C TYR A 376 -14.26 11.37 4.36
N ARG A 377 -15.59 11.16 4.43
CA ARG A 377 -16.21 9.88 4.78
C ARG A 377 -17.06 9.27 3.66
N ASN A 378 -16.90 9.73 2.44
CA ASN A 378 -17.73 9.31 1.30
C ASN A 378 -17.01 8.38 0.32
N HIS A 379 -16.01 7.65 0.77
CA HIS A 379 -15.28 6.69 -0.08
C HIS A 379 -15.11 5.34 0.61
N PHE A 380 -14.90 4.30 -0.19
CA PHE A 380 -14.44 2.99 0.27
C PHE A 380 -13.50 2.38 -0.78
N ARG A 381 -12.61 1.50 -0.34
CA ARG A 381 -11.70 0.78 -1.24
C ARG A 381 -12.12 -0.66 -1.42
N ILE A 382 -12.06 -1.12 -2.67
CA ILE A 382 -12.15 -2.54 -3.05
C ILE A 382 -10.89 -2.97 -3.79
N THR A 383 -10.57 -4.27 -3.74
CA THR A 383 -9.58 -4.87 -4.65
C THR A 383 -10.26 -5.34 -5.94
N ASN A 384 -9.54 -5.26 -7.06
CA ASN A 384 -9.99 -5.77 -8.36
C ASN A 384 -9.51 -7.22 -8.64
N LEU A 385 -9.19 -7.97 -7.58
CA LEU A 385 -8.72 -9.36 -7.68
C LEU A 385 -9.82 -10.39 -8.01
N PRO A 386 -11.09 -10.26 -7.56
CA PRO A 386 -12.16 -11.14 -8.00
C PRO A 386 -12.37 -11.05 -9.50
N ASP A 387 -12.98 -12.08 -10.10
CA ASP A 387 -13.40 -12.06 -11.50
C ASP A 387 -14.55 -11.07 -11.73
N ALA A 388 -14.79 -10.74 -12.99
CA ALA A 388 -15.82 -9.78 -13.39
C ALA A 388 -17.23 -10.18 -12.93
N ALA A 389 -17.57 -11.48 -12.94
CA ALA A 389 -18.88 -11.95 -12.50
C ALA A 389 -19.09 -11.72 -10.99
N THR A 390 -18.09 -12.02 -10.19
CA THR A 390 -18.09 -11.75 -8.75
C THR A 390 -18.19 -10.26 -8.45
N LEU A 391 -17.44 -9.41 -9.18
CA LEU A 391 -17.51 -7.95 -9.03
C LEU A 391 -18.87 -7.39 -9.40
N LYS A 392 -19.48 -7.89 -10.48
CA LYS A 392 -20.84 -7.53 -10.85
C LYS A 392 -21.84 -7.82 -9.73
N LEU A 393 -21.75 -9.01 -9.11
CA LEU A 393 -22.56 -9.37 -7.94
C LEU A 393 -22.31 -8.42 -6.76
N VAL A 394 -21.04 -8.07 -6.51
CA VAL A 394 -20.67 -7.11 -5.44
C VAL A 394 -21.38 -5.78 -5.67
N PHE A 395 -21.30 -5.21 -6.87
CA PHE A 395 -21.95 -3.92 -7.17
C PHE A 395 -23.47 -3.99 -7.13
N GLN A 396 -24.08 -5.12 -7.48
CA GLN A 396 -25.53 -5.33 -7.26
C GLN A 396 -25.87 -5.24 -5.75
N ARG A 397 -25.10 -5.90 -4.89
CA ARG A 397 -25.29 -5.86 -3.43
C ARG A 397 -25.05 -4.46 -2.85
N VAL A 398 -24.06 -3.73 -3.38
CA VAL A 398 -23.78 -2.33 -3.01
C VAL A 398 -24.99 -1.45 -3.36
N GLU A 399 -25.51 -1.53 -4.59
CA GLU A 399 -26.67 -0.75 -5.01
C GLU A 399 -27.94 -1.08 -4.22
N GLU A 400 -28.18 -2.35 -3.92
CA GLU A 400 -29.28 -2.76 -3.05
C GLU A 400 -29.19 -2.10 -1.68
N LEU A 401 -28.02 -2.08 -1.04
CA LEU A 401 -27.82 -1.44 0.24
C LEU A 401 -28.00 0.08 0.15
N LEU A 402 -27.45 0.73 -0.88
CA LEU A 402 -27.61 2.17 -1.09
C LEU A 402 -29.07 2.56 -1.29
N ASN A 403 -29.86 1.72 -1.98
CA ASN A 403 -31.28 1.94 -2.15
C ASN A 403 -32.06 1.79 -0.82
N LEU A 404 -31.69 0.82 0.00
CA LEU A 404 -32.24 0.68 1.38
C LEU A 404 -31.92 1.91 2.22
N TRP A 405 -30.70 2.42 2.12
CA TRP A 405 -30.27 3.60 2.85
C TRP A 405 -31.00 4.88 2.43
N ARG A 406 -31.37 5.02 1.15
CA ARG A 406 -32.21 6.12 0.67
C ARG A 406 -33.67 6.03 1.13
N ALA A 407 -34.22 4.82 1.19
CA ALA A 407 -35.62 4.59 1.54
C ALA A 407 -35.91 4.72 3.05
N THR A 408 -34.88 4.62 3.89
CA THR A 408 -35.04 4.62 5.35
C THR A 408 -34.38 5.87 5.94
N PRO A 409 -35.15 6.82 6.55
CA PRO A 409 -34.54 7.94 7.26
C PRO A 409 -33.63 7.43 8.37
N ARG A 410 -32.40 7.89 8.38
CA ARG A 410 -31.40 7.44 9.35
C ARG A 410 -31.49 8.31 10.61
N ASP A 411 -31.64 7.66 11.75
CA ASP A 411 -31.59 8.34 13.03
C ASP A 411 -30.11 8.66 13.37
N ALA A 412 -29.80 9.92 13.59
CA ALA A 412 -28.45 10.41 13.93
C ALA A 412 -27.84 9.77 15.19
N THR A 413 -28.64 9.01 15.95
CA THR A 413 -28.21 8.26 17.12
C THR A 413 -27.40 7.00 16.81
N ARG A 414 -27.56 6.38 15.64
CA ARG A 414 -26.81 5.16 15.25
C ARG A 414 -25.33 5.45 14.99
N ALA A 415 -25.00 6.60 14.38
CA ALA A 415 -23.62 7.01 14.11
C ALA A 415 -22.77 7.14 15.40
N ARG A 416 -23.41 7.54 16.52
CA ARG A 416 -22.73 7.65 17.83
C ARG A 416 -22.44 6.29 18.49
N VAL A 417 -23.18 5.24 18.17
CA VAL A 417 -22.98 3.90 18.74
C VAL A 417 -21.79 3.20 18.08
N VAL A 418 -21.58 3.42 16.78
CA VAL A 418 -20.42 2.86 16.05
C VAL A 418 -19.10 3.53 16.50
N ASP A 419 -19.10 4.84 16.70
CA ASP A 419 -17.94 5.56 17.26
C ASP A 419 -17.63 5.14 18.70
N ALA A 420 -18.63 4.80 19.49
CA ALA A 420 -18.45 4.33 20.86
C ALA A 420 -17.99 2.86 20.96
N GLN A 421 -18.35 2.00 20.00
CA GLN A 421 -17.88 0.61 19.91
C GLN A 421 -16.49 0.48 19.27
N VAL A 422 -16.07 1.47 18.48
CA VAL A 422 -14.71 1.56 17.87
C VAL A 422 -13.68 2.12 18.86
N ARG A 423 -14.11 2.83 19.91
CA ARG A 423 -13.23 3.26 21.01
C ARG A 423 -13.07 2.12 22.02
N PHE A 424 -12.02 1.36 21.84
CA PHE A 424 -11.38 0.45 22.80
C PHE A 424 -12.25 -0.01 24.01
N LYS A 425 -12.76 -1.22 23.95
CA LYS A 425 -12.78 -2.12 25.10
C LYS A 425 -11.58 -3.06 25.04
#